data_81bc8e3952117d6d7bf073b1647320fc
#
_entry.id   81bc8e3952117d6d7bf073b1647320fc
#
_cell.length_a   1.000
_cell.length_b   1.000
_cell.length_c   1.000
_cell.angle_alpha   90.00
_cell.angle_beta   90.00
_cell.angle_gamma   90.00
#
_symmetry.space_group_name_H-M   'P 1'
#
loop_
_entity.id
_entity.type
_entity.pdbx_description
1 polymer ?
#
loop_
_entity_poly.entity_id
_entity_poly.type
_entity_poly.pdbx_seq_one_letter_code
_entity_poly.pdbx_strand_id
1 'polypeptide(L)'
;MAIRVVQWTTGNVGVQSVKAILDRPDLQLVGCFAWSDDKVGRDVGELCGLDPVGIAATNDVDALLALQPDCVVYNPMWLDVDEMVRILEAGVNIVSTAAFVTGHSLGADRDRIADACTRGGASMFGTGINPGFADLIAILAAGVCNRIDKITVT
;
A
#
# COMPACT_ATOMS: atom_id res chain seq x y z
N MET A 1 3.11 -2.24 20.88
CA MET A 1 4.09 -1.56 20.02
C MET A 1 3.34 -1.19 18.76
N ALA A 2 3.38 0.05 18.30
CA ALA A 2 2.69 0.45 17.09
C ALA A 2 3.45 -0.06 15.86
N ILE A 3 2.73 -0.45 14.81
CA ILE A 3 3.29 -0.85 13.50
C ILE A 3 3.81 0.41 12.81
N ARG A 4 5.06 0.43 12.41
CA ARG A 4 5.73 1.54 11.72
C ARG A 4 5.41 1.49 10.24
N VAL A 5 4.73 2.51 9.74
CA VAL A 5 4.20 2.55 8.38
C VAL A 5 4.84 3.67 7.56
N VAL A 6 5.28 3.34 6.36
CA VAL A 6 5.61 4.34 5.32
C VAL A 6 4.46 4.39 4.32
N GLN A 7 3.95 5.58 4.06
CA GLN A 7 2.99 5.82 2.99
C GLN A 7 3.72 6.00 1.65
N TRP A 8 3.30 5.27 0.62
CA TRP A 8 3.83 5.42 -0.73
C TRP A 8 2.87 6.21 -1.59
N THR A 9 3.27 7.44 -1.88
CA THR A 9 2.55 8.50 -2.61
C THR A 9 1.41 9.19 -1.85
N THR A 10 1.11 10.43 -2.28
CA THR A 10 0.07 11.31 -1.75
C THR A 10 -0.96 11.68 -2.83
N GLY A 11 -1.33 10.70 -3.65
CA GLY A 11 -2.49 10.81 -4.54
C GLY A 11 -3.81 10.64 -3.76
N ASN A 12 -4.94 10.61 -4.46
CA ASN A 12 -6.26 10.55 -3.82
C ASN A 12 -6.39 9.39 -2.80
N VAL A 13 -5.90 8.20 -3.15
CA VAL A 13 -5.92 7.04 -2.25
C VAL A 13 -4.92 7.24 -1.12
N GLY A 14 -3.70 7.70 -1.43
CA GLY A 14 -2.64 7.93 -0.44
C GLY A 14 -3.04 8.93 0.63
N VAL A 15 -3.74 10.00 0.28
CA VAL A 15 -4.30 10.97 1.24
C VAL A 15 -5.25 10.29 2.24
N GLN A 16 -6.13 9.42 1.76
CA GLN A 16 -7.05 8.69 2.65
C GLN A 16 -6.30 7.68 3.53
N SER A 17 -5.27 7.04 2.98
CA SER A 17 -4.42 6.11 3.75
C SER A 17 -3.66 6.85 4.85
N VAL A 18 -3.09 8.02 4.58
CA VAL A 18 -2.42 8.85 5.63
C VAL A 18 -3.40 9.18 6.75
N LYS A 19 -4.60 9.67 6.41
CA LYS A 19 -5.65 9.97 7.41
C LYS A 19 -5.98 8.74 8.26
N ALA A 20 -6.21 7.60 7.62
CA ALA A 20 -6.53 6.35 8.30
C ALA A 20 -5.37 5.86 9.20
N ILE A 21 -4.11 6.04 8.79
CA ILE A 21 -2.95 5.67 9.61
C ILE A 21 -2.88 6.57 10.85
N LEU A 22 -3.08 7.88 10.70
CA LEU A 22 -3.00 8.84 11.79
C LEU A 22 -4.13 8.67 12.82
N ASP A 23 -5.30 8.21 12.39
CA ASP A 23 -6.46 7.97 13.26
C ASP A 23 -6.34 6.67 14.09
N ARG A 24 -5.34 5.83 13.84
CA ARG A 24 -5.19 4.53 14.48
C ARG A 24 -4.04 4.50 15.47
N PRO A 25 -4.30 4.22 16.77
CA PRO A 25 -3.26 4.22 17.81
C PRO A 25 -2.28 3.03 17.68
N ASP A 26 -2.63 2.00 16.93
CA ASP A 26 -1.80 0.83 16.65
C ASP A 26 -0.89 1.01 15.41
N LEU A 27 -1.01 2.12 14.69
CA LEU A 27 -0.17 2.49 13.55
C LEU A 27 0.65 3.75 13.86
N GLN A 28 1.85 3.82 13.29
CA GLN A 28 2.72 4.99 13.35
C GLN A 28 3.20 5.34 11.95
N LEU A 29 2.76 6.48 11.43
CA LEU A 29 3.36 7.02 10.21
C LEU A 29 4.81 7.43 10.51
N VAL A 30 5.78 6.89 9.77
CA VAL A 30 7.21 7.18 9.99
C VAL A 30 7.87 7.82 8.77
N GLY A 31 7.25 7.78 7.61
CA GLY A 31 7.76 8.38 6.38
C GLY A 31 6.73 8.40 5.27
N CYS A 32 7.02 9.16 4.23
CA CYS A 32 6.18 9.23 3.04
C CYS A 32 7.02 9.40 1.78
N PHE A 33 6.76 8.56 0.78
CA PHE A 33 7.34 8.70 -0.54
C PHE A 33 6.54 9.66 -1.41
N ALA A 34 7.20 10.54 -2.12
CA ALA A 34 6.59 11.44 -3.10
C ALA A 34 7.40 11.46 -4.41
N TRP A 35 6.72 11.21 -5.52
CA TRP A 35 7.34 11.20 -6.84
C TRP A 35 7.75 12.57 -7.35
N SER A 36 6.93 13.58 -7.07
CA SER A 36 7.11 14.89 -7.67
C SER A 36 7.95 15.80 -6.76
N ASP A 37 8.91 16.48 -7.35
CA ASP A 37 9.85 17.36 -6.65
C ASP A 37 9.15 18.49 -5.88
N ASP A 38 7.97 18.94 -6.34
CA ASP A 38 7.17 19.96 -5.66
C ASP A 38 6.58 19.49 -4.32
N LYS A 39 6.59 18.17 -4.06
CA LYS A 39 6.14 17.57 -2.80
C LYS A 39 7.29 17.18 -1.88
N VAL A 40 8.48 16.97 -2.44
CA VAL A 40 9.67 16.60 -1.65
C VAL A 40 10.01 17.70 -0.67
N GLY A 41 10.26 17.32 0.58
CA GLY A 41 10.56 18.25 1.69
C GLY A 41 9.32 18.88 2.34
N ARG A 42 8.12 18.74 1.78
CA ARG A 42 6.89 19.27 2.38
C ARG A 42 6.35 18.31 3.43
N ASP A 43 5.69 18.87 4.44
CA ASP A 43 5.03 18.09 5.48
C ASP A 43 3.87 17.23 4.91
N VAL A 44 3.82 15.96 5.32
CA VAL A 44 2.84 15.00 4.84
C VAL A 44 1.42 15.36 5.26
N GLY A 45 1.24 15.94 6.46
CA GLY A 45 -0.06 16.45 6.90
C GLY A 45 -0.56 17.54 5.96
N GLU A 46 0.27 18.53 5.66
CA GLU A 46 -0.08 19.61 4.71
C GLU A 46 -0.42 19.08 3.32
N LEU A 47 0.37 18.11 2.81
CA LEU A 47 0.09 17.45 1.52
C LEU A 47 -1.27 16.72 1.51
N CYS A 48 -1.76 16.32 2.67
CA CYS A 48 -3.03 15.62 2.85
C CYS A 48 -4.18 16.54 3.31
N GLY A 49 -3.95 17.85 3.41
CA GLY A 49 -4.95 18.82 3.88
C GLY A 49 -5.26 18.70 5.37
N LEU A 50 -4.25 18.33 6.16
CA LEU A 50 -4.26 18.23 7.61
C LEU A 50 -3.29 19.24 8.22
N ASP A 51 -3.32 19.38 9.55
CA ASP A 51 -2.28 20.07 10.28
C ASP A 51 -0.92 19.36 10.10
N PRO A 52 0.21 20.07 10.19
CA PRO A 52 1.53 19.47 10.09
C PRO A 52 1.72 18.32 11.06
N VAL A 53 2.28 17.20 10.56
CA VAL A 53 2.56 15.99 11.35
C VAL A 53 4.05 15.81 11.67
N GLY A 54 4.91 16.73 11.20
CA GLY A 54 6.34 16.70 11.45
C GLY A 54 7.11 15.68 10.59
N ILE A 55 6.53 15.16 9.52
CA ILE A 55 7.13 14.18 8.61
C ILE A 55 7.25 14.83 7.23
N ALA A 56 8.47 15.01 6.75
CA ALA A 56 8.72 15.49 5.40
C ALA A 56 8.63 14.36 4.38
N ALA A 57 7.93 14.61 3.27
CA ALA A 57 7.91 13.68 2.15
C ALA A 57 9.27 13.66 1.43
N THR A 58 9.68 12.50 0.92
CA THR A 58 10.95 12.32 0.20
C THR A 58 10.79 11.41 -1.01
N ASN A 59 11.66 11.53 -2.01
CA ASN A 59 11.81 10.59 -3.12
C ASN A 59 13.02 9.65 -2.93
N ASP A 60 13.67 9.70 -1.79
CA ASP A 60 14.80 8.83 -1.44
C ASP A 60 14.28 7.53 -0.78
N VAL A 61 14.28 6.45 -1.55
CA VAL A 61 13.85 5.12 -1.09
C VAL A 61 14.76 4.59 0.00
N ASP A 62 16.09 4.82 -0.08
CA ASP A 62 17.04 4.35 0.93
C ASP A 62 16.82 5.04 2.26
N ALA A 63 16.57 6.34 2.24
CA ALA A 63 16.23 7.08 3.44
C ALA A 63 14.95 6.54 4.12
N LEU A 64 13.93 6.16 3.33
CA LEU A 64 12.71 5.57 3.87
C LEU A 64 12.93 4.17 4.45
N LEU A 65 13.71 3.32 3.78
CA LEU A 65 14.04 1.98 4.27
C LEU A 65 14.93 2.03 5.53
N ALA A 66 15.83 3.04 5.63
CA ALA A 66 16.66 3.27 6.82
C ALA A 66 15.82 3.60 8.07
N LEU A 67 14.58 4.05 7.91
CA LEU A 67 13.63 4.22 9.02
C LEU A 67 13.17 2.89 9.63
N GLN A 68 13.51 1.77 9.02
CA GLN A 68 13.09 0.42 9.44
C GLN A 68 11.57 0.31 9.63
N PRO A 69 10.76 0.59 8.59
CA PRO A 69 9.32 0.42 8.67
C PRO A 69 8.96 -1.07 8.72
N ASP A 70 7.85 -1.38 9.38
CA ASP A 70 7.27 -2.74 9.36
C ASP A 70 6.48 -2.99 8.07
N CYS A 71 5.91 -1.91 7.51
CA CYS A 71 5.03 -1.99 6.35
C CYS A 71 5.06 -0.71 5.49
N VAL A 72 4.96 -0.92 4.19
CA VAL A 72 4.68 0.14 3.20
C VAL A 72 3.23 0.02 2.73
N VAL A 73 2.49 1.12 2.81
CA VAL A 73 1.17 1.25 2.16
C VAL A 73 1.40 1.82 0.76
N TYR A 74 1.37 0.93 -0.23
CA TYR A 74 1.80 1.17 -1.61
C TYR A 74 0.60 1.49 -2.51
N ASN A 75 0.35 2.78 -2.76
CA ASN A 75 -0.81 3.27 -3.50
C ASN A 75 -0.46 4.12 -4.74
N PRO A 76 0.57 3.84 -5.53
CA PRO A 76 0.80 4.59 -6.76
C PRO A 76 -0.26 4.23 -7.81
N MET A 77 -0.39 5.07 -8.83
CA MET A 77 -1.28 4.79 -9.97
C MET A 77 -0.78 3.61 -10.81
N TRP A 78 0.53 3.49 -10.94
CA TRP A 78 1.21 2.43 -11.69
C TRP A 78 2.18 1.70 -10.78
N LEU A 79 2.25 0.39 -10.94
CA LEU A 79 3.20 -0.44 -10.22
C LEU A 79 4.62 -0.24 -10.76
N ASP A 80 5.57 -0.19 -9.86
CA ASP A 80 6.98 -0.40 -10.16
C ASP A 80 7.44 -1.68 -9.45
N VAL A 81 7.66 -2.72 -10.24
CA VAL A 81 8.02 -4.05 -9.71
C VAL A 81 9.43 -4.03 -9.10
N ASP A 82 10.36 -3.28 -9.69
CA ASP A 82 11.74 -3.20 -9.17
C ASP A 82 11.76 -2.50 -7.80
N GLU A 83 10.95 -1.45 -7.65
CA GLU A 83 10.76 -0.76 -6.38
C GLU A 83 10.13 -1.67 -5.32
N MET A 84 9.09 -2.43 -5.69
CA MET A 84 8.45 -3.40 -4.79
C MET A 84 9.40 -4.51 -4.36
N VAL A 85 10.18 -5.06 -5.29
CA VAL A 85 11.21 -6.06 -4.99
C VAL A 85 12.22 -5.52 -3.99
N ARG A 86 12.70 -4.28 -4.19
CA ARG A 86 13.65 -3.63 -3.27
C ARG A 86 13.09 -3.47 -1.85
N ILE A 87 11.82 -3.07 -1.73
CA ILE A 87 11.15 -2.92 -0.43
C ILE A 87 11.03 -4.27 0.27
N LEU A 88 10.57 -5.30 -0.45
CA LEU A 88 10.37 -6.64 0.08
C LEU A 88 11.69 -7.30 0.48
N GLU A 89 12.75 -7.17 -0.32
CA GLU A 89 14.09 -7.69 0.00
C GLU A 89 14.71 -7.02 1.23
N ALA A 90 14.33 -5.78 1.51
CA ALA A 90 14.71 -5.09 2.75
C ALA A 90 13.95 -5.60 4.00
N GLY A 91 13.09 -6.61 3.86
CA GLY A 91 12.31 -7.19 4.96
C GLY A 91 11.05 -6.41 5.31
N VAL A 92 10.61 -5.50 4.44
CA VAL A 92 9.46 -4.63 4.70
C VAL A 92 8.21 -5.17 3.98
N ASN A 93 7.12 -5.34 4.73
CA ASN A 93 5.86 -5.80 4.16
C ASN A 93 5.22 -4.74 3.25
N ILE A 94 4.44 -5.16 2.26
CA ILE A 94 3.70 -4.26 1.38
C ILE A 94 2.19 -4.57 1.47
N VAL A 95 1.39 -3.52 1.67
CA VAL A 95 -0.06 -3.52 1.42
C VAL A 95 -0.34 -2.58 0.27
N SER A 96 -0.97 -3.08 -0.80
CA SER A 96 -1.18 -2.30 -2.03
C SER A 96 -2.63 -2.30 -2.48
N THR A 97 -3.10 -1.14 -2.94
CA THR A 97 -4.36 -0.99 -3.69
C THR A 97 -4.12 -0.83 -5.19
N ALA A 98 -2.83 -0.82 -5.59
CA ALA A 98 -2.43 -0.61 -6.98
C ALA A 98 -2.30 -1.92 -7.69
N ALA A 99 -3.15 -2.57 -8.16
CA ALA A 99 -3.13 -3.55 -9.21
C ALA A 99 -3.67 -4.95 -8.97
N PHE A 100 -3.67 -5.57 -7.80
CA PHE A 100 -4.06 -6.98 -7.86
C PHE A 100 -4.29 -7.65 -6.50
N VAL A 101 -5.36 -8.39 -6.41
CA VAL A 101 -5.61 -9.27 -5.28
C VAL A 101 -4.86 -10.60 -5.43
N THR A 102 -4.74 -11.12 -6.65
CA THR A 102 -4.18 -12.46 -6.90
C THR A 102 -2.78 -12.45 -7.54
N GLY A 103 -2.31 -11.29 -8.01
CA GLY A 103 -1.06 -11.19 -8.78
C GLY A 103 -1.11 -11.80 -10.19
N HIS A 104 -2.28 -12.25 -10.64
CA HIS A 104 -2.40 -12.93 -11.95
C HIS A 104 -2.03 -12.02 -13.13
N SER A 105 -2.32 -10.72 -13.02
CA SER A 105 -2.00 -9.72 -14.06
C SER A 105 -0.51 -9.40 -14.18
N LEU A 106 0.32 -9.81 -13.24
CA LEU A 106 1.77 -9.55 -13.24
C LEU A 106 2.56 -10.48 -14.15
N GLY A 107 1.99 -11.62 -14.60
CA GLY A 107 2.74 -12.57 -15.41
C GLY A 107 4.02 -13.05 -14.70
N ALA A 108 5.17 -12.95 -15.37
CA ALA A 108 6.48 -13.35 -14.85
C ALA A 108 6.95 -12.50 -13.64
N ASP A 109 6.50 -11.27 -13.50
CA ASP A 109 6.89 -10.42 -12.37
C ASP A 109 6.31 -10.90 -11.04
N ARG A 110 5.25 -11.72 -11.08
CA ARG A 110 4.72 -12.37 -9.88
C ARG A 110 5.76 -13.23 -9.17
N ASP A 111 6.54 -14.01 -9.94
CA ASP A 111 7.58 -14.88 -9.37
C ASP A 111 8.71 -14.05 -8.77
N ARG A 112 9.10 -12.94 -9.42
CA ARG A 112 10.09 -12.00 -8.88
C ARG A 112 9.67 -11.44 -7.52
N ILE A 113 8.40 -11.04 -7.38
CA ILE A 113 7.83 -10.53 -6.13
C ILE A 113 7.79 -11.63 -5.06
N ALA A 114 7.36 -12.85 -5.42
CA ALA A 114 7.31 -13.99 -4.51
C ALA A 114 8.70 -14.36 -3.98
N ASP A 115 9.71 -14.36 -4.87
CA ASP A 115 11.10 -14.58 -4.51
C ASP A 115 11.65 -13.48 -3.59
N ALA A 116 11.29 -12.21 -3.84
CA ALA A 116 11.68 -11.09 -2.99
C ALA A 116 11.06 -11.20 -1.59
N CYS A 117 9.78 -11.58 -1.50
CA CYS A 117 9.13 -11.88 -0.22
C CYS A 117 9.89 -12.98 0.55
N THR A 118 10.29 -14.04 -0.15
CA THR A 118 11.03 -15.16 0.47
C THR A 118 12.40 -14.72 0.95
N ARG A 119 13.16 -13.97 0.14
CA ARG A 119 14.50 -13.49 0.51
C ARG A 119 14.47 -12.51 1.67
N GLY A 120 13.52 -11.58 1.68
CA GLY A 120 13.39 -10.57 2.73
C GLY A 120 12.65 -11.06 3.98
N GLY A 121 11.99 -12.24 3.94
CA GLY A 121 11.10 -12.67 5.02
C GLY A 121 9.87 -11.76 5.16
N ALA A 122 9.47 -11.09 4.08
CA ALA A 122 8.38 -10.14 4.02
C ALA A 122 7.16 -10.72 3.29
N SER A 123 6.05 -10.03 3.37
CA SER A 123 4.79 -10.40 2.71
C SER A 123 4.23 -9.25 1.90
N MET A 124 3.52 -9.59 0.84
CA MET A 124 2.75 -8.64 0.07
C MET A 124 1.26 -9.01 0.09
N PHE A 125 0.41 -8.01 0.33
CA PHE A 125 -1.04 -8.14 0.33
C PHE A 125 -1.66 -7.12 -0.64
N GLY A 126 -2.33 -7.63 -1.67
CA GLY A 126 -3.11 -6.82 -2.60
C GLY A 126 -4.55 -6.69 -2.10
N THR A 127 -5.07 -5.48 -2.06
CA THR A 127 -6.43 -5.18 -1.60
C THR A 127 -6.98 -3.96 -2.32
N GLY A 128 -8.18 -3.54 -1.98
CA GLY A 128 -8.82 -2.36 -2.53
C GLY A 128 -10.33 -2.43 -2.39
N ILE A 129 -11.03 -1.51 -3.03
CA ILE A 129 -12.50 -1.52 -3.08
C ILE A 129 -12.96 -2.51 -4.15
N ASN A 130 -12.42 -2.39 -5.36
CA ASN A 130 -12.74 -3.26 -6.49
C ASN A 130 -11.50 -3.36 -7.43
N PRO A 131 -10.93 -4.55 -7.59
CA PRO A 131 -11.22 -5.80 -6.87
C PRO A 131 -10.79 -5.75 -5.40
N GLY A 132 -11.50 -6.50 -4.53
CA GLY A 132 -11.20 -6.63 -3.11
C GLY A 132 -12.45 -6.60 -2.24
N PHE A 133 -12.76 -5.47 -1.60
CA PHE A 133 -13.90 -5.38 -0.68
C PHE A 133 -15.25 -5.64 -1.35
N ALA A 134 -15.45 -5.15 -2.57
CA ALA A 134 -16.68 -5.39 -3.32
C ALA A 134 -16.89 -6.87 -3.63
N ASP A 135 -15.82 -7.60 -3.98
CA ASP A 135 -15.88 -9.05 -4.21
C ASP A 135 -16.24 -9.80 -2.92
N LEU A 136 -15.66 -9.39 -1.78
CA LEU A 136 -15.98 -9.98 -0.48
C LEU A 136 -17.45 -9.78 -0.13
N ILE A 137 -18.01 -8.58 -0.31
CA ILE A 137 -19.43 -8.30 -0.08
C ILE A 137 -20.31 -9.13 -1.02
N ALA A 138 -19.92 -9.25 -2.30
CA ALA A 138 -20.67 -10.08 -3.26
C ALA A 138 -20.69 -11.56 -2.83
N ILE A 139 -19.58 -12.10 -2.35
CA ILE A 139 -19.49 -13.49 -1.84
C ILE A 139 -20.39 -13.67 -0.60
N LEU A 140 -20.34 -12.74 0.35
CA LEU A 140 -21.15 -12.78 1.55
C LEU A 140 -22.65 -12.70 1.22
N ALA A 141 -23.04 -11.80 0.32
CA ALA A 141 -24.42 -11.68 -0.15
C ALA A 141 -24.89 -12.93 -0.89
N ALA A 142 -24.03 -13.57 -1.65
CA ALA A 142 -24.30 -14.83 -2.33
C ALA A 142 -24.57 -15.99 -1.34
N GLY A 143 -23.95 -15.97 -0.17
CA GLY A 143 -24.09 -17.02 0.84
C GLY A 143 -25.51 -17.19 1.43
N VAL A 144 -26.40 -16.20 1.25
CA VAL A 144 -27.81 -16.27 1.69
C VAL A 144 -28.77 -16.68 0.56
N CYS A 145 -28.26 -16.93 -0.64
CA CYS A 145 -29.06 -17.31 -1.81
C CYS A 145 -29.11 -18.83 -1.97
N ASN A 146 -30.31 -19.38 -2.23
CA ASN A 146 -30.46 -20.81 -2.52
C ASN A 146 -29.93 -21.19 -3.92
N ARG A 147 -29.92 -20.25 -4.85
CA ARG A 147 -29.44 -20.43 -6.20
C ARG A 147 -28.89 -19.09 -6.74
N ILE A 148 -27.76 -19.16 -7.41
CA ILE A 148 -27.13 -18.03 -8.06
C ILE A 148 -26.85 -18.43 -9.51
N ASP A 149 -27.39 -17.68 -10.45
CA ASP A 149 -27.13 -17.92 -11.86
C ASP A 149 -25.97 -17.03 -12.38
N LYS A 150 -25.76 -15.86 -11.76
CA LYS A 150 -24.66 -14.95 -12.13
C LYS A 150 -24.39 -13.94 -11.01
N ILE A 151 -23.11 -13.63 -10.79
CA ILE A 151 -22.64 -12.49 -9.99
C ILE A 151 -21.87 -11.55 -10.93
N THR A 152 -22.13 -10.25 -10.84
CA THR A 152 -21.37 -9.24 -11.55
C THR A 152 -20.97 -8.17 -10.53
N VAL A 153 -19.67 -7.85 -10.46
CA VAL A 153 -19.11 -6.76 -9.68
C VAL A 153 -18.49 -5.78 -10.65
N THR A 154 -18.91 -4.50 -10.61
CA THR A 154 -18.48 -3.43 -11.54
C THR A 154 -17.92 -2.24 -10.79
#